data_a3c629069063cb301dab57bf2cf1bdae
#
_entry.id   a3c629069063cb301dab57bf2cf1bdae
#
_cell.length_a   1.000
_cell.length_b   1.000
_cell.length_c   1.000
_cell.angle_alpha   90.00
_cell.angle_beta   90.00
_cell.angle_gamma   90.00
#
_symmetry.space_group_name_H-M   'P 1'
#
loop_
_entity.id
_entity.type
_entity.pdbx_description
1 polymer ?
#
loop_
_entity_poly.entity_id
_entity_poly.type
_entity_poly.pdbx_seq_one_letter_code
_entity_poly.pdbx_strand_id
1 'polypeptide(L)'
;MRALGLTRWVVGLCVALAVGPALADSTSFVGRWHWNWAQSSPPAGEPVPNDVVAEISRADSMHVTWSLTVLATQGQTSVETFDAVANGEFYPINSDTTAAFGLNGNLLKATFKGPSGQTDILTCSLSADQKKMTCKGALRDGDGRMTNYVDVYDRM
;
A
#
# COMPACT_ATOMS: atom_id res chain seq x y z
N MET A 1 66.47 48.70 23.05
CA MET A 1 65.04 48.83 23.45
C MET A 1 64.24 47.95 22.54
N ARG A 2 63.68 46.86 23.10
CA ARG A 2 63.00 45.84 22.33
C ARG A 2 61.47 46.06 22.43
N ALA A 3 60.82 46.21 21.29
CA ALA A 3 59.35 46.29 21.21
C ALA A 3 58.77 44.87 21.16
N LEU A 4 57.89 44.53 22.10
CA LEU A 4 57.10 43.28 22.11
C LEU A 4 55.89 43.42 21.18
N GLY A 5 55.84 42.54 20.17
CA GLY A 5 54.66 42.39 19.33
C GLY A 5 53.61 41.48 20.02
N LEU A 6 52.39 41.99 20.23
CA LEU A 6 51.25 41.22 20.69
C LEU A 6 50.60 40.49 19.49
N THR A 7 50.72 39.19 19.48
CA THR A 7 49.99 38.33 18.52
C THR A 7 48.57 38.05 19.05
N ARG A 8 47.53 38.58 18.36
CA ARG A 8 46.13 38.32 18.68
C ARG A 8 45.70 36.99 18.02
N TRP A 9 45.39 36.01 18.84
CA TRP A 9 44.78 34.77 18.41
C TRP A 9 43.27 34.99 18.19
N VAL A 10 42.80 34.87 16.95
CA VAL A 10 41.39 34.84 16.63
C VAL A 10 40.96 33.37 16.71
N VAL A 11 40.23 33.02 17.76
CA VAL A 11 39.59 31.71 17.89
C VAL A 11 38.31 31.74 17.06
N GLY A 12 38.37 31.14 15.88
CA GLY A 12 37.19 30.93 15.03
C GLY A 12 36.27 29.83 15.63
N LEU A 13 35.11 30.22 16.12
CA LEU A 13 34.07 29.31 16.60
C LEU A 13 33.36 28.72 15.39
N CYS A 14 33.73 27.50 14.97
CA CYS A 14 32.98 26.74 13.97
C CYS A 14 31.69 26.17 14.62
N VAL A 15 30.56 26.82 14.38
CA VAL A 15 29.24 26.26 14.70
C VAL A 15 28.91 25.18 13.66
N ALA A 16 29.10 23.93 14.01
CA ALA A 16 28.62 22.80 13.23
C ALA A 16 27.11 22.72 13.39
N LEU A 17 26.37 23.16 12.37
CA LEU A 17 24.93 22.89 12.23
C LEU A 17 24.76 21.38 12.01
N ALA A 18 24.39 20.65 13.05
CA ALA A 18 23.96 19.28 12.94
C ALA A 18 22.60 19.27 12.19
N VAL A 19 22.63 19.01 10.89
CA VAL A 19 21.43 18.66 10.14
C VAL A 19 21.02 17.27 10.63
N GLY A 20 20.04 17.23 11.56
CA GLY A 20 19.44 15.97 11.98
C GLY A 20 18.84 15.27 10.75
N PRO A 21 18.85 13.92 10.69
CA PRO A 21 18.16 13.19 9.64
C PRO A 21 16.69 13.60 9.69
N ALA A 22 16.18 14.18 8.59
CA ALA A 22 14.76 14.34 8.39
C ALA A 22 14.15 12.94 8.51
N LEU A 23 13.32 12.71 9.52
CA LEU A 23 12.50 11.52 9.60
C LEU A 23 11.65 11.55 8.33
N ALA A 24 11.99 10.71 7.37
CA ALA A 24 11.14 10.49 6.21
C ALA A 24 9.79 10.06 6.78
N ASP A 25 8.74 10.84 6.51
CA ASP A 25 7.36 10.45 6.83
C ASP A 25 7.16 9.06 6.24
N SER A 26 6.99 8.07 7.10
CA SER A 26 6.76 6.71 6.66
C SER A 26 5.45 6.70 5.89
N THR A 27 5.52 6.42 4.58
CA THR A 27 4.32 6.23 3.77
C THR A 27 3.46 5.15 4.41
N SER A 28 2.23 5.47 4.78
CA SER A 28 1.36 4.54 5.48
C SER A 28 0.17 4.15 4.63
N PHE A 29 0.03 2.86 4.39
CA PHE A 29 -1.19 2.30 3.79
C PHE A 29 -2.35 2.27 4.78
N VAL A 30 -2.09 2.40 6.08
CA VAL A 30 -3.13 2.40 7.12
C VAL A 30 -4.12 3.53 6.89
N GLY A 31 -5.41 3.20 6.86
CA GLY A 31 -6.50 4.13 6.60
C GLY A 31 -7.70 3.47 5.94
N ARG A 32 -8.70 4.28 5.66
CA ARG A 32 -9.86 3.89 4.88
C ARG A 32 -9.75 4.49 3.48
N TRP A 33 -10.11 3.69 2.49
CA TRP A 33 -9.89 3.96 1.09
C TRP A 33 -11.17 3.69 0.31
N HIS A 34 -11.71 4.71 -0.36
CA HIS A 34 -12.88 4.60 -1.20
C HIS A 34 -12.49 4.42 -2.67
N TRP A 35 -13.04 3.43 -3.32
CA TRP A 35 -12.76 3.14 -4.72
C TRP A 35 -13.21 4.27 -5.63
N ASN A 36 -12.32 4.75 -6.47
CA ASN A 36 -12.56 5.81 -7.43
C ASN A 36 -12.83 5.19 -8.81
N TRP A 37 -14.09 4.87 -9.09
CA TRP A 37 -14.53 4.33 -10.35
C TRP A 37 -14.02 5.12 -11.56
N ALA A 38 -14.10 6.44 -11.52
CA ALA A 38 -13.76 7.32 -12.66
C ALA A 38 -12.27 7.26 -13.04
N GLN A 39 -11.39 6.82 -12.13
CA GLN A 39 -9.96 6.70 -12.34
C GLN A 39 -9.49 5.24 -12.40
N SER A 40 -10.40 4.29 -12.20
CA SER A 40 -10.11 2.85 -12.26
C SER A 40 -10.38 2.28 -13.65
N SER A 41 -9.74 1.17 -13.95
CA SER A 41 -9.96 0.35 -15.14
C SER A 41 -10.12 -1.09 -14.69
N PRO A 42 -11.32 -1.53 -14.27
CA PRO A 42 -11.55 -2.87 -13.76
C PRO A 42 -11.30 -3.94 -14.84
N PRO A 43 -11.12 -5.22 -14.46
CA PRO A 43 -10.90 -6.31 -15.41
C PRO A 43 -12.06 -6.42 -16.41
N ALA A 44 -11.75 -6.57 -17.68
CA ALA A 44 -12.75 -6.70 -18.72
C ALA A 44 -13.54 -8.02 -18.54
N GLY A 45 -14.86 -7.93 -18.59
CA GLY A 45 -15.76 -9.08 -18.47
C GLY A 45 -16.16 -9.43 -17.03
N GLU A 46 -15.54 -8.81 -16.03
CA GLU A 46 -15.95 -8.97 -14.63
C GLU A 46 -17.09 -8.01 -14.27
N PRO A 47 -18.04 -8.43 -13.40
CA PRO A 47 -19.06 -7.53 -12.88
C PRO A 47 -18.44 -6.37 -12.12
N VAL A 48 -18.82 -5.16 -12.47
CA VAL A 48 -18.34 -3.95 -11.79
C VAL A 48 -19.19 -3.70 -10.55
N PRO A 49 -18.63 -3.62 -9.35
CA PRO A 49 -19.38 -3.33 -8.14
C PRO A 49 -19.92 -1.88 -8.15
N ASN A 50 -20.99 -1.64 -7.40
CA ASN A 50 -21.50 -0.28 -7.18
C ASN A 50 -20.57 0.54 -6.30
N ASP A 51 -19.91 -0.09 -5.35
CA ASP A 51 -18.98 0.56 -4.44
C ASP A 51 -17.98 -0.43 -3.81
N VAL A 52 -16.80 0.07 -3.48
CA VAL A 52 -15.77 -0.68 -2.75
C VAL A 52 -15.09 0.23 -1.73
N VAL A 53 -15.04 -0.24 -0.50
CA VAL A 53 -14.26 0.40 0.57
C VAL A 53 -13.23 -0.59 1.10
N ALA A 54 -11.97 -0.21 1.04
CA ALA A 54 -10.88 -0.93 1.67
C ALA A 54 -10.49 -0.23 2.98
N GLU A 55 -10.37 -1.00 4.05
CA GLU A 55 -9.84 -0.53 5.33
C GLU A 55 -8.58 -1.32 5.67
N ILE A 56 -7.47 -0.62 5.83
CA ILE A 56 -6.20 -1.19 6.24
C ILE A 56 -5.92 -0.64 7.64
N SER A 57 -6.09 -1.46 8.66
CA SER A 57 -5.88 -1.06 10.05
C SER A 57 -4.45 -1.29 10.53
N ARG A 58 -3.72 -2.17 9.84
CA ARG A 58 -2.30 -2.43 10.06
C ARG A 58 -1.60 -2.77 8.76
N ALA A 59 -0.46 -2.16 8.52
CA ALA A 59 0.43 -2.48 7.39
C ALA A 59 1.87 -2.16 7.78
N ASP A 60 2.58 -3.16 8.24
CA ASP A 60 4.00 -3.11 8.55
C ASP A 60 4.73 -4.32 7.93
N SER A 61 6.05 -4.38 8.05
CA SER A 61 6.86 -5.47 7.48
C SER A 61 6.58 -6.85 8.08
N MET A 62 5.83 -6.90 9.17
CA MET A 62 5.54 -8.15 9.89
C MET A 62 4.08 -8.56 9.80
N HIS A 63 3.15 -7.62 9.58
CA HIS A 63 1.72 -7.92 9.66
C HIS A 63 0.88 -6.98 8.79
N VAL A 64 -0.16 -7.53 8.18
CA VAL A 64 -1.20 -6.76 7.49
C VAL A 64 -2.55 -7.17 8.04
N THR A 65 -3.35 -6.17 8.44
CA THR A 65 -4.77 -6.32 8.74
C THR A 65 -5.55 -5.47 7.75
N TRP A 66 -6.35 -6.13 6.94
CA TRP A 66 -7.07 -5.53 5.82
C TRP A 66 -8.52 -6.03 5.80
N SER A 67 -9.43 -5.17 5.41
CA SER A 67 -10.84 -5.50 5.18
C SER A 67 -11.31 -4.84 3.89
N LEU A 68 -12.03 -5.60 3.07
CA LEU A 68 -12.65 -5.11 1.83
C LEU A 68 -14.16 -5.28 1.93
N THR A 69 -14.87 -4.16 1.85
CA THR A 69 -16.33 -4.14 1.74
C THR A 69 -16.71 -3.86 0.30
N VAL A 70 -17.44 -4.76 -0.32
CA VAL A 70 -17.90 -4.66 -1.71
C VAL A 70 -19.43 -4.59 -1.74
N LEU A 71 -19.99 -3.55 -2.36
CA LEU A 71 -21.40 -3.43 -2.69
C LEU A 71 -21.60 -3.85 -4.14
N ALA A 72 -22.14 -5.04 -4.35
CA ALA A 72 -22.46 -5.56 -5.67
C ALA A 72 -23.58 -4.78 -6.36
N THR A 73 -23.67 -4.88 -7.69
CA THR A 73 -24.70 -4.21 -8.52
C THR A 73 -26.13 -4.58 -8.13
N GLN A 74 -26.32 -5.75 -7.55
CA GLN A 74 -27.63 -6.22 -7.06
C GLN A 74 -27.95 -5.77 -5.63
N GLY A 75 -27.13 -4.88 -5.03
CA GLY A 75 -27.32 -4.37 -3.67
C GLY A 75 -26.86 -5.31 -2.55
N GLN A 76 -26.26 -6.44 -2.88
CA GLN A 76 -25.64 -7.33 -1.89
C GLN A 76 -24.32 -6.74 -1.41
N THR A 77 -24.07 -6.82 -0.12
CA THR A 77 -22.80 -6.41 0.48
C THR A 77 -22.03 -7.65 0.94
N SER A 78 -20.79 -7.75 0.53
CA SER A 78 -19.84 -8.74 1.05
C SER A 78 -18.69 -8.06 1.77
N VAL A 79 -18.13 -8.73 2.76
CA VAL A 79 -16.94 -8.27 3.49
C VAL A 79 -15.93 -9.41 3.52
N GLU A 80 -14.73 -9.13 3.06
CA GLU A 80 -13.60 -10.03 3.17
C GLU A 80 -12.55 -9.41 4.11
N THR A 81 -11.91 -10.24 4.91
CA THR A 81 -10.89 -9.78 5.87
C THR A 81 -9.65 -10.63 5.77
N PHE A 82 -8.50 -9.99 5.95
CA PHE A 82 -7.20 -10.63 6.10
C PHE A 82 -6.53 -10.08 7.37
N ASP A 83 -6.01 -10.97 8.20
CA ASP A 83 -5.26 -10.61 9.40
C ASP A 83 -4.17 -11.65 9.63
N ALA A 84 -2.99 -11.40 9.07
CA ALA A 84 -1.89 -12.35 9.14
C ALA A 84 -0.51 -11.69 8.92
N VAL A 85 0.52 -12.50 9.05
CA VAL A 85 1.92 -12.11 8.81
C VAL A 85 2.12 -11.73 7.35
N ALA A 86 2.79 -10.59 7.10
CA ALA A 86 3.09 -10.09 5.76
C ALA A 86 4.43 -10.63 5.23
N ASN A 87 4.59 -11.97 5.26
CA ASN A 87 5.82 -12.67 4.86
C ASN A 87 5.79 -13.23 3.43
N GLY A 88 4.69 -12.98 2.70
CA GLY A 88 4.47 -13.52 1.35
C GLY A 88 3.97 -14.97 1.31
N GLU A 89 3.72 -15.59 2.45
CA GLU A 89 3.07 -16.89 2.54
C GLU A 89 1.53 -16.76 2.48
N PHE A 90 0.87 -17.83 2.03
CA PHE A 90 -0.58 -17.84 1.88
C PHE A 90 -1.30 -18.20 3.17
N TYR A 91 -2.24 -17.35 3.56
CA TYR A 91 -3.13 -17.53 4.69
C TYR A 91 -4.59 -17.51 4.23
N PRO A 92 -5.51 -18.25 4.86
CA PRO A 92 -6.92 -18.26 4.48
C PRO A 92 -7.58 -16.90 4.75
N ILE A 93 -8.43 -16.46 3.81
CA ILE A 93 -9.37 -15.35 4.00
C ILE A 93 -10.75 -15.91 4.34
N ASN A 94 -11.14 -16.96 3.61
CA ASN A 94 -12.39 -17.70 3.81
C ASN A 94 -12.15 -19.17 3.48
N SER A 95 -13.23 -19.99 3.34
CA SER A 95 -13.14 -21.43 3.04
C SER A 95 -12.44 -21.72 1.72
N ASP A 96 -12.53 -20.83 0.74
CA ASP A 96 -12.19 -21.11 -0.66
C ASP A 96 -11.08 -20.21 -1.21
N THR A 97 -10.72 -19.17 -0.46
CA THR A 97 -9.73 -18.17 -0.90
C THR A 97 -8.60 -18.02 0.11
N THR A 98 -7.39 -17.97 -0.39
CA THR A 98 -6.19 -17.64 0.39
C THR A 98 -5.53 -16.39 -0.16
N ALA A 99 -4.85 -15.64 0.71
CA ALA A 99 -4.05 -14.48 0.30
C ALA A 99 -2.67 -14.49 0.92
N ALA A 100 -1.74 -13.85 0.21
CA ALA A 100 -0.39 -13.57 0.67
C ALA A 100 -0.14 -12.07 0.54
N PHE A 101 0.33 -11.45 1.62
CA PHE A 101 0.70 -10.04 1.63
C PHE A 101 2.20 -9.86 1.87
N GLY A 102 2.74 -8.78 1.33
CA GLY A 102 4.10 -8.33 1.58
C GLY A 102 4.20 -6.82 1.43
N LEU A 103 4.94 -6.19 2.33
CA LEU A 103 5.23 -4.77 2.29
C LEU A 103 6.73 -4.57 2.02
N ASN A 104 7.05 -3.78 0.99
CA ASN A 104 8.42 -3.43 0.65
C ASN A 104 8.51 -1.93 0.35
N GLY A 105 9.00 -1.16 1.32
CA GLY A 105 9.03 0.30 1.24
C GLY A 105 7.61 0.86 1.10
N ASN A 106 7.35 1.56 -0.02
CA ASN A 106 6.06 2.16 -0.35
C ASN A 106 5.19 1.29 -1.27
N LEU A 107 5.49 0.00 -1.39
CA LEU A 107 4.73 -0.94 -2.19
C LEU A 107 4.09 -2.01 -1.30
N LEU A 108 2.77 -2.10 -1.34
CA LEU A 108 2.00 -3.20 -0.77
C LEU A 108 1.68 -4.18 -1.89
N LYS A 109 2.16 -5.42 -1.75
CA LYS A 109 1.84 -6.53 -2.66
C LYS A 109 0.82 -7.43 -2.02
N ALA A 110 -0.17 -7.85 -2.81
CA ALA A 110 -1.12 -8.87 -2.42
C ALA A 110 -1.26 -9.89 -3.55
N THR A 111 -1.41 -11.16 -3.18
CA THR A 111 -1.73 -12.23 -4.13
C THR A 111 -2.88 -13.03 -3.55
N PHE A 112 -3.96 -13.15 -4.29
CA PHE A 112 -5.13 -13.95 -3.92
C PHE A 112 -5.17 -15.22 -4.77
N LYS A 113 -5.61 -16.33 -4.18
CA LYS A 113 -5.86 -17.59 -4.87
C LYS A 113 -7.27 -18.06 -4.57
N GLY A 114 -8.08 -18.18 -5.61
CA GLY A 114 -9.44 -18.70 -5.55
C GLY A 114 -9.52 -20.23 -5.74
N PRO A 115 -10.72 -20.80 -5.57
CA PRO A 115 -10.95 -22.25 -5.54
C PRO A 115 -10.68 -22.95 -6.89
N SER A 116 -10.85 -22.25 -8.01
CA SER A 116 -10.69 -22.80 -9.36
C SER A 116 -9.33 -22.55 -9.98
N GLY A 117 -8.30 -22.28 -9.15
CA GLY A 117 -6.96 -21.96 -9.64
C GLY A 117 -6.81 -20.52 -10.16
N GLN A 118 -7.83 -19.71 -9.96
CA GLN A 118 -7.76 -18.27 -10.21
C GLN A 118 -6.69 -17.63 -9.31
N THR A 119 -5.98 -16.66 -9.85
CA THR A 119 -5.04 -15.86 -9.09
C THR A 119 -5.20 -14.40 -9.42
N ASP A 120 -5.14 -13.55 -8.41
CA ASP A 120 -5.09 -12.12 -8.56
C ASP A 120 -3.86 -11.57 -7.86
N ILE A 121 -3.04 -10.84 -8.61
CA ILE A 121 -1.77 -10.29 -8.12
C ILE A 121 -1.85 -8.78 -8.20
N LEU A 122 -1.83 -8.11 -7.03
CA LEU A 122 -1.88 -6.66 -6.95
C LEU A 122 -0.55 -6.10 -6.46
N THR A 123 -0.22 -4.92 -6.97
CA THR A 123 0.83 -4.08 -6.40
C THR A 123 0.25 -2.67 -6.23
N CYS A 124 0.13 -2.26 -4.99
CA CYS A 124 -0.40 -0.96 -4.59
C CYS A 124 0.73 0.00 -4.21
N SER A 125 0.59 1.25 -4.59
CA SER A 125 1.47 2.36 -4.23
C SER A 125 0.65 3.58 -3.82
N LEU A 126 1.22 4.42 -2.96
CA LEU A 126 0.61 5.68 -2.55
C LEU A 126 1.12 6.84 -3.40
N SER A 127 0.25 7.82 -3.64
CA SER A 127 0.67 9.13 -4.16
C SER A 127 1.58 9.85 -3.17
N ALA A 128 2.35 10.84 -3.64
CA ALA A 128 3.28 11.59 -2.79
C ALA A 128 2.58 12.31 -1.61
N ASP A 129 1.35 12.75 -1.79
CA ASP A 129 0.51 13.37 -0.74
C ASP A 129 -0.26 12.33 0.10
N GLN A 130 -0.08 11.03 -0.17
CA GLN A 130 -0.75 9.91 0.49
C GLN A 130 -2.29 9.94 0.45
N LYS A 131 -2.88 10.71 -0.45
CA LYS A 131 -4.34 10.80 -0.59
C LYS A 131 -4.93 9.81 -1.58
N LYS A 132 -4.09 9.21 -2.41
CA LYS A 132 -4.48 8.17 -3.37
C LYS A 132 -3.65 6.92 -3.21
N MET A 133 -4.32 5.78 -3.33
CA MET A 133 -3.70 4.47 -3.48
C MET A 133 -4.03 3.94 -4.87
N THR A 134 -3.01 3.58 -5.63
CA THR A 134 -3.16 2.97 -6.96
C THR A 134 -2.67 1.54 -6.90
N CYS A 135 -3.56 0.59 -7.20
CA CYS A 135 -3.29 -0.82 -7.26
C CYS A 135 -3.31 -1.29 -8.72
N LYS A 136 -2.19 -1.80 -9.20
CA LYS A 136 -2.10 -2.46 -10.51
C LYS A 136 -2.25 -3.95 -10.30
N GLY A 137 -3.26 -4.53 -10.93
CA GLY A 137 -3.62 -5.92 -10.79
C GLY A 137 -3.45 -6.71 -12.08
N ALA A 138 -3.24 -8.02 -11.92
CA ALA A 138 -3.23 -9.02 -12.96
C ALA A 138 -4.05 -10.23 -12.49
N LEU A 139 -5.27 -10.29 -12.99
CA LEU A 139 -6.19 -11.40 -12.75
C LEU A 139 -5.93 -12.52 -13.75
N ARG A 140 -5.69 -13.73 -13.27
CA ARG A 140 -5.66 -14.95 -14.05
C ARG A 140 -6.89 -15.78 -13.73
N ASP A 141 -7.71 -16.07 -14.74
CA ASP A 141 -8.89 -16.92 -14.59
C ASP A 141 -8.54 -18.43 -14.51
N GLY A 142 -9.55 -19.26 -14.27
CA GLY A 142 -9.40 -20.71 -14.19
C GLY A 142 -8.92 -21.36 -15.50
N ASP A 143 -9.13 -20.72 -16.65
CA ASP A 143 -8.65 -21.15 -17.96
C ASP A 143 -7.22 -20.66 -18.27
N GLY A 144 -6.62 -19.88 -17.36
CA GLY A 144 -5.27 -19.36 -17.48
C GLY A 144 -5.14 -18.05 -18.27
N ARG A 145 -6.27 -17.42 -18.68
CA ARG A 145 -6.25 -16.11 -19.34
C ARG A 145 -5.89 -15.03 -18.33
N MET A 146 -5.07 -14.09 -18.78
CA MET A 146 -4.61 -12.96 -17.97
C MET A 146 -5.32 -11.67 -18.39
N THR A 147 -5.86 -10.94 -17.41
CA THR A 147 -6.45 -9.63 -17.59
C THR A 147 -5.79 -8.65 -16.63
N ASN A 148 -5.21 -7.58 -17.17
CA ASN A 148 -4.64 -6.52 -16.35
C ASN A 148 -5.71 -5.47 -16.03
N TYR A 149 -5.60 -4.87 -14.85
CA TYR A 149 -6.51 -3.83 -14.40
C TYR A 149 -5.80 -2.82 -13.50
N VAL A 150 -6.47 -1.72 -13.25
CA VAL A 150 -5.99 -0.68 -12.32
C VAL A 150 -7.14 -0.24 -11.44
N ASP A 151 -6.95 -0.33 -10.14
CA ASP A 151 -7.84 0.27 -9.17
C ASP A 151 -7.20 1.49 -8.52
N VAL A 152 -7.96 2.55 -8.45
CA VAL A 152 -7.60 3.78 -7.76
C VAL A 152 -8.54 3.99 -6.59
N TYR A 153 -7.97 4.31 -5.45
CA TYR A 153 -8.71 4.59 -4.22
C TYR A 153 -8.35 5.97 -3.71
N ASP A 154 -9.34 6.71 -3.26
CA ASP A 154 -9.16 7.97 -2.55
C ASP A 154 -9.21 7.73 -1.05
N ARG A 155 -8.32 8.39 -0.30
CA ARG A 155 -8.31 8.31 1.17
C ARG A 155 -9.54 9.02 1.72
N MET A 156 -10.26 8.37 2.63
CA MET A 156 -11.44 8.91 3.32
C MET A 156 -11.05 9.74 4.55
#